data_63d230c70cc6c092c4c5e5f14cacf111
#
_entry.id   63d230c70cc6c092c4c5e5f14cacf111
#
_cell.length_a   1.000
_cell.length_b   1.000
_cell.length_c   1.000
_cell.angle_alpha   90.00
_cell.angle_beta   90.00
_cell.angle_gamma   90.00
#
_symmetry.space_group_name_H-M   'P 1'
#
loop_
_entity.id
_entity.type
_entity.pdbx_description
1 polymer ?
#
loop_
_entity_poly.entity_id
_entity_poly.type
_entity_poly.pdbx_seq_one_letter_code
_entity_poly.pdbx_strand_id
1 'polypeptide(L)'
;MDVSVVIITYNQENYIRETLMSIINQDIDFSMEIIIGDDCSKDHTGDIINSIDQKYPGYIKKIFNKKNLGVIKNYFNAVRMAQGRYIMVCGGDDYWLMGKMKTQYDFMESHQDIGMCYGKVKVFDDYLSKMRKHTIGSSREKREDLIFSNGIPACTSCFKRSLIEEYINDIHPETKDWLMEDYPFWIWLSNHTKLAFIDQELAVYRYIKNSLSHQDSLDKLERFENSIYEIQSFYSYQEEKEKLRKQHMSRLFNLYNRYGNRKKYQLLAIKESDLCNKIIGYVPLLFKIRQLLLIFMIRCNER
;
A
#
# COMPACT_ATOMS: atom_id res chain seq x y z
N MET A 1 -15.70 -21.14 -6.02
CA MET A 1 -15.44 -19.69 -6.16
C MET A 1 -14.03 -19.51 -6.67
N ASP A 2 -13.88 -18.83 -7.79
CA ASP A 2 -12.57 -18.66 -8.41
C ASP A 2 -11.82 -17.47 -7.83
N VAL A 3 -12.49 -16.32 -7.69
CA VAL A 3 -11.88 -15.09 -7.21
C VAL A 3 -12.70 -14.49 -6.05
N SER A 4 -12.01 -14.09 -4.98
CA SER A 4 -12.53 -13.18 -3.96
C SER A 4 -11.87 -11.82 -4.12
N VAL A 5 -12.68 -10.78 -4.29
CA VAL A 5 -12.21 -9.39 -4.27
C VAL A 5 -12.37 -8.86 -2.85
N VAL A 6 -11.26 -8.50 -2.21
CA VAL A 6 -11.25 -7.94 -0.85
C VAL A 6 -11.09 -6.44 -0.93
N ILE A 7 -12.04 -5.72 -0.35
CA ILE A 7 -12.06 -4.25 -0.27
C ILE A 7 -12.10 -3.84 1.20
N ILE A 8 -11.23 -2.91 1.58
CA ILE A 8 -11.31 -2.24 2.88
C ILE A 8 -11.62 -0.77 2.67
N THR A 9 -12.48 -0.21 3.51
CA THR A 9 -12.93 1.17 3.39
C THR A 9 -13.15 1.82 4.75
N TYR A 10 -12.93 3.13 4.82
CA TYR A 10 -13.25 3.97 5.97
C TYR A 10 -13.42 5.42 5.54
N ASN A 11 -14.65 5.97 5.68
CA ASN A 11 -15.01 7.34 5.29
C ASN A 11 -14.64 7.66 3.82
N GLN A 12 -15.15 6.86 2.89
CA GLN A 12 -14.83 6.95 1.46
C GLN A 12 -16.10 7.12 0.60
N GLU A 13 -17.10 7.86 1.08
CA GLU A 13 -18.39 8.08 0.39
C GLU A 13 -18.22 8.65 -1.03
N ASN A 14 -17.17 9.44 -1.27
CA ASN A 14 -16.90 10.03 -2.57
C ASN A 14 -16.33 9.04 -3.60
N TYR A 15 -15.79 7.90 -3.16
CA TYR A 15 -15.01 6.99 -4.00
C TYR A 15 -15.59 5.59 -4.12
N ILE A 16 -16.14 5.04 -3.02
CA ILE A 16 -16.54 3.64 -2.90
C ILE A 16 -17.50 3.17 -4.01
N ARG A 17 -18.36 4.07 -4.52
CA ARG A 17 -19.26 3.76 -5.64
C ARG A 17 -18.47 3.43 -6.89
N GLU A 18 -17.49 4.24 -7.28
CA GLU A 18 -16.67 4.02 -8.46
C GLU A 18 -15.82 2.76 -8.30
N THR A 19 -15.24 2.55 -7.12
CA THR A 19 -14.52 1.33 -6.77
C THR A 19 -15.36 0.09 -7.04
N LEU A 20 -16.54 0.00 -6.45
CA LEU A 20 -17.43 -1.15 -6.60
C LEU A 20 -17.90 -1.35 -8.04
N MET A 21 -18.28 -0.27 -8.72
CA MET A 21 -18.73 -0.35 -10.12
C MET A 21 -17.61 -0.77 -11.05
N SER A 22 -16.36 -0.37 -10.81
CA SER A 22 -15.19 -0.79 -11.59
C SER A 22 -14.91 -2.29 -11.50
N ILE A 23 -15.32 -2.92 -10.40
CA ILE A 23 -15.17 -4.36 -10.15
C ILE A 23 -16.37 -5.13 -10.71
N ILE A 24 -17.60 -4.69 -10.41
CA ILE A 24 -18.83 -5.36 -10.84
C ILE A 24 -18.96 -5.38 -12.38
N ASN A 25 -18.48 -4.33 -13.04
CA ASN A 25 -18.55 -4.20 -14.51
C ASN A 25 -17.41 -4.91 -15.26
N GLN A 26 -16.51 -5.64 -14.58
CA GLN A 26 -15.48 -6.43 -15.27
C GLN A 26 -16.13 -7.51 -16.13
N ASP A 27 -15.65 -7.66 -17.36
CA ASP A 27 -16.04 -8.74 -18.26
C ASP A 27 -15.26 -10.01 -17.90
N ILE A 28 -15.94 -10.95 -17.24
CA ILE A 28 -15.33 -12.18 -16.70
C ILE A 28 -16.20 -13.40 -17.03
N ASP A 29 -15.56 -14.55 -17.20
CA ASP A 29 -16.16 -15.85 -17.47
C ASP A 29 -15.94 -16.87 -16.33
N PHE A 30 -15.60 -16.37 -15.14
CA PHE A 30 -15.37 -17.15 -13.91
C PHE A 30 -16.21 -16.61 -12.74
N SER A 31 -16.31 -17.39 -11.67
CA SER A 31 -17.08 -17.00 -10.49
C SER A 31 -16.33 -16.03 -9.58
N MET A 32 -16.99 -14.97 -9.13
CA MET A 32 -16.42 -14.04 -8.17
C MET A 32 -17.36 -13.70 -7.03
N GLU A 33 -16.78 -13.28 -5.91
CA GLU A 33 -17.44 -12.61 -4.80
C GLU A 33 -16.67 -11.32 -4.42
N ILE A 34 -17.37 -10.38 -3.83
CA ILE A 34 -16.78 -9.14 -3.29
C ILE A 34 -16.98 -9.16 -1.76
N ILE A 35 -15.89 -8.96 -1.01
CA ILE A 35 -15.94 -8.87 0.44
C ILE A 35 -15.50 -7.48 0.83
N ILE A 36 -16.38 -6.75 1.51
CA ILE A 36 -16.13 -5.36 1.93
C ILE A 36 -16.04 -5.31 3.45
N GLY A 37 -14.88 -4.85 3.94
CA GLY A 37 -14.70 -4.46 5.33
C GLY A 37 -14.83 -2.96 5.48
N ASP A 38 -15.95 -2.47 6.00
CA ASP A 38 -16.13 -1.06 6.39
C ASP A 38 -15.73 -0.88 7.86
N ASP A 39 -14.73 -0.05 8.09
CA ASP A 39 -14.13 0.13 9.40
C ASP A 39 -14.87 1.17 10.28
N CYS A 40 -16.19 1.04 10.37
CA CYS A 40 -17.08 1.93 11.13
C CYS A 40 -17.13 3.36 10.56
N SER A 41 -17.32 3.48 9.24
CA SER A 41 -17.49 4.78 8.57
C SER A 41 -18.60 5.63 9.22
N LYS A 42 -18.39 6.94 9.22
CA LYS A 42 -19.30 7.94 9.81
C LYS A 42 -19.99 8.80 8.74
N ASP A 43 -19.56 8.67 7.51
CA ASP A 43 -20.14 9.28 6.33
C ASP A 43 -21.13 8.31 5.63
N HIS A 44 -21.54 8.61 4.42
CA HIS A 44 -22.49 7.78 3.64
C HIS A 44 -21.86 6.55 2.97
N THR A 45 -20.61 6.16 3.31
CA THR A 45 -19.96 4.97 2.74
C THR A 45 -20.81 3.72 2.87
N GLY A 46 -21.32 3.44 4.08
CA GLY A 46 -22.17 2.26 4.34
C GLY A 46 -23.49 2.28 3.57
N ASP A 47 -24.13 3.45 3.44
CA ASP A 47 -25.38 3.62 2.68
C ASP A 47 -25.17 3.32 1.20
N ILE A 48 -24.05 3.79 0.64
CA ILE A 48 -23.68 3.55 -0.76
C ILE A 48 -23.44 2.06 -1.01
N ILE A 49 -22.71 1.38 -0.12
CA ILE A 49 -22.47 -0.07 -0.21
C ILE A 49 -23.80 -0.81 -0.21
N ASN A 50 -24.71 -0.48 0.71
CA ASN A 50 -26.03 -1.11 0.80
C ASN A 50 -26.86 -0.87 -0.46
N SER A 51 -26.85 0.34 -1.01
CA SER A 51 -27.57 0.67 -2.25
C SER A 51 -27.06 -0.15 -3.45
N ILE A 52 -25.75 -0.37 -3.55
CA ILE A 52 -25.15 -1.17 -4.63
C ILE A 52 -25.48 -2.66 -4.45
N ASP A 53 -25.39 -3.18 -3.23
CA ASP A 53 -25.73 -4.58 -2.93
C ASP A 53 -27.21 -4.90 -3.26
N GLN A 54 -28.11 -3.98 -2.97
CA GLN A 54 -29.53 -4.11 -3.37
C GLN A 54 -29.72 -4.15 -4.89
N LYS A 55 -28.93 -3.39 -5.64
CA LYS A 55 -28.99 -3.34 -7.11
C LYS A 55 -28.33 -4.56 -7.77
N TYR A 56 -27.30 -5.11 -7.14
CA TYR A 56 -26.52 -6.25 -7.63
C TYR A 56 -26.47 -7.37 -6.56
N PRO A 57 -27.60 -8.03 -6.30
CA PRO A 57 -27.71 -8.98 -5.20
C PRO A 57 -26.83 -10.21 -5.41
N GLY A 58 -26.24 -10.69 -4.32
CA GLY A 58 -25.45 -11.93 -4.31
C GLY A 58 -23.94 -11.75 -4.62
N TYR A 59 -23.50 -10.54 -4.98
CA TYR A 59 -22.08 -10.27 -5.21
C TYR A 59 -21.31 -9.87 -3.97
N ILE A 60 -21.97 -9.17 -3.01
CA ILE A 60 -21.29 -8.45 -1.93
C ILE A 60 -21.54 -9.11 -0.57
N LYS A 61 -20.46 -9.49 0.10
CA LYS A 61 -20.45 -9.84 1.52
C LYS A 61 -19.95 -8.65 2.32
N LYS A 62 -20.75 -8.12 3.24
CA LYS A 62 -20.46 -6.89 3.99
C LYS A 62 -20.02 -7.21 5.42
N ILE A 63 -18.96 -6.58 5.87
CA ILE A 63 -18.49 -6.56 7.26
C ILE A 63 -18.50 -5.10 7.71
N PHE A 64 -19.54 -4.72 8.48
CA PHE A 64 -19.60 -3.40 9.10
C PHE A 64 -19.09 -3.49 10.53
N ASN A 65 -17.88 -2.99 10.77
CA ASN A 65 -17.27 -3.02 12.08
C ASN A 65 -18.04 -2.08 13.04
N LYS A 66 -18.28 -2.52 14.29
CA LYS A 66 -18.95 -1.72 15.31
C LYS A 66 -18.10 -0.55 15.85
N LYS A 67 -16.78 -0.63 15.65
CA LYS A 67 -15.79 0.40 15.99
C LYS A 67 -14.67 0.37 14.97
N ASN A 68 -13.93 1.47 14.85
CA ASN A 68 -12.73 1.48 14.00
C ASN A 68 -11.66 0.54 14.59
N LEU A 69 -11.27 -0.45 13.82
CA LEU A 69 -10.29 -1.49 14.19
C LEU A 69 -8.90 -1.20 13.63
N GLY A 70 -8.81 -0.28 12.66
CA GLY A 70 -7.62 0.01 11.88
C GLY A 70 -7.45 -0.93 10.68
N VAL A 71 -6.61 -0.50 9.73
CA VAL A 71 -6.39 -1.14 8.43
C VAL A 71 -6.10 -2.64 8.57
N ILE A 72 -5.14 -3.00 9.41
CA ILE A 72 -4.67 -4.38 9.58
C ILE A 72 -5.80 -5.34 9.98
N LYS A 73 -6.51 -5.01 11.05
CA LYS A 73 -7.58 -5.90 11.58
C LYS A 73 -8.78 -5.93 10.63
N ASN A 74 -9.13 -4.79 10.04
CA ASN A 74 -10.21 -4.72 9.06
C ASN A 74 -9.90 -5.58 7.83
N TYR A 75 -8.67 -5.48 7.31
CA TYR A 75 -8.22 -6.27 6.17
C TYR A 75 -8.26 -7.79 6.44
N PHE A 76 -7.64 -8.24 7.53
CA PHE A 76 -7.61 -9.68 7.82
C PHE A 76 -8.97 -10.25 8.21
N ASN A 77 -9.87 -9.45 8.80
CA ASN A 77 -11.26 -9.86 8.98
C ASN A 77 -11.95 -10.10 7.63
N ALA A 78 -11.73 -9.24 6.65
CA ALA A 78 -12.29 -9.41 5.31
C ALA A 78 -11.66 -10.61 4.57
N VAL A 79 -10.35 -10.75 4.61
CA VAL A 79 -9.61 -11.87 3.99
C VAL A 79 -10.09 -13.24 4.50
N ARG A 80 -10.37 -13.38 5.80
CA ARG A 80 -10.87 -14.64 6.38
C ARG A 80 -12.24 -15.07 5.86
N MET A 81 -13.00 -14.14 5.27
CA MET A 81 -14.28 -14.46 4.64
C MET A 81 -14.13 -14.94 3.19
N ALA A 82 -12.94 -14.80 2.61
CA ALA A 82 -12.67 -15.15 1.23
C ALA A 82 -12.74 -16.66 0.98
N GLN A 83 -13.43 -17.05 -0.08
CA GLN A 83 -13.61 -18.45 -0.50
C GLN A 83 -12.99 -18.74 -1.87
N GLY A 84 -12.60 -17.67 -2.60
CA GLY A 84 -11.99 -17.78 -3.91
C GLY A 84 -10.61 -18.44 -3.86
N ARG A 85 -10.26 -19.15 -4.91
CA ARG A 85 -8.92 -19.71 -5.08
C ARG A 85 -7.86 -18.62 -5.14
N TYR A 86 -8.20 -17.51 -5.77
CA TYR A 86 -7.39 -16.29 -5.82
C TYR A 86 -8.04 -15.16 -5.03
N ILE A 87 -7.21 -14.31 -4.46
CA ILE A 87 -7.63 -13.05 -3.85
C ILE A 87 -7.07 -11.90 -4.69
N MET A 88 -7.93 -10.93 -4.98
CA MET A 88 -7.56 -9.64 -5.55
C MET A 88 -7.95 -8.55 -4.56
N VAL A 89 -7.09 -7.52 -4.39
CA VAL A 89 -7.28 -6.48 -3.38
C VAL A 89 -7.55 -5.13 -4.03
N CYS A 90 -8.43 -4.33 -3.43
CA CYS A 90 -8.65 -2.94 -3.81
C CYS A 90 -8.89 -2.09 -2.55
N GLY A 91 -8.31 -0.90 -2.49
CA GLY A 91 -8.73 0.12 -1.53
C GLY A 91 -10.09 0.68 -1.93
N GLY A 92 -10.90 1.11 -0.95
CA GLY A 92 -12.23 1.69 -1.25
C GLY A 92 -12.16 3.06 -1.94
N ASP A 93 -10.97 3.60 -2.14
CA ASP A 93 -10.66 4.84 -2.86
C ASP A 93 -9.99 4.64 -4.24
N ASP A 94 -9.58 3.42 -4.57
CA ASP A 94 -8.99 3.08 -5.87
C ASP A 94 -10.04 2.49 -6.83
N TYR A 95 -9.71 2.36 -8.11
CA TYR A 95 -10.58 1.65 -9.05
C TYR A 95 -9.79 0.89 -10.12
N TRP A 96 -10.42 -0.17 -10.64
CA TRP A 96 -9.80 -1.07 -11.60
C TRP A 96 -10.08 -0.65 -13.05
N LEU A 97 -9.10 -0.86 -13.91
CA LEU A 97 -9.28 -0.73 -15.34
C LEU A 97 -9.96 -1.98 -15.91
N MET A 98 -10.69 -1.80 -16.99
CA MET A 98 -11.39 -2.89 -17.69
C MET A 98 -10.40 -3.98 -18.11
N GLY A 99 -10.79 -5.24 -17.92
CA GLY A 99 -9.98 -6.42 -18.26
C GLY A 99 -8.94 -6.82 -17.22
N LYS A 100 -8.75 -6.05 -16.11
CA LYS A 100 -7.80 -6.41 -15.05
C LYS A 100 -8.05 -7.82 -14.52
N MET A 101 -9.29 -8.12 -14.14
CA MET A 101 -9.60 -9.39 -13.51
C MET A 101 -9.30 -10.56 -14.44
N LYS A 102 -9.73 -10.47 -15.69
CA LYS A 102 -9.49 -11.53 -16.67
C LYS A 102 -8.01 -11.70 -16.98
N THR A 103 -7.29 -10.61 -17.22
CA THR A 103 -5.84 -10.65 -17.46
C THR A 103 -5.08 -11.38 -16.34
N GLN A 104 -5.39 -11.06 -15.09
CA GLN A 104 -4.68 -11.65 -13.95
C GLN A 104 -5.15 -13.08 -13.66
N TYR A 105 -6.44 -13.38 -13.82
CA TYR A 105 -6.95 -14.72 -13.65
C TYR A 105 -6.36 -15.68 -14.68
N ASP A 106 -6.40 -15.34 -15.96
CA ASP A 106 -5.84 -16.16 -17.05
C ASP A 106 -4.33 -16.36 -16.88
N PHE A 107 -3.63 -15.30 -16.42
CA PHE A 107 -2.20 -15.40 -16.11
C PHE A 107 -1.94 -16.42 -15.00
N MET A 108 -2.67 -16.32 -13.88
CA MET A 108 -2.49 -17.23 -12.73
C MET A 108 -2.90 -18.68 -13.07
N GLU A 109 -3.89 -18.87 -13.95
CA GLU A 109 -4.29 -20.19 -14.42
C GLU A 109 -3.22 -20.83 -15.32
N SER A 110 -2.57 -20.04 -16.16
CA SER A 110 -1.54 -20.53 -17.07
C SER A 110 -0.15 -20.69 -16.42
N HIS A 111 0.07 -20.13 -15.21
CA HIS A 111 1.36 -20.15 -14.52
C HIS A 111 1.19 -20.66 -13.06
N GLN A 112 0.92 -21.96 -12.93
CA GLN A 112 0.62 -22.57 -11.63
C GLN A 112 1.76 -22.56 -10.61
N ASP A 113 3.00 -22.30 -11.04
CA ASP A 113 4.18 -22.13 -10.17
C ASP A 113 4.31 -20.70 -9.61
N ILE A 114 3.49 -19.75 -10.10
CA ILE A 114 3.41 -18.38 -9.60
C ILE A 114 2.42 -18.33 -8.45
N GLY A 115 2.80 -17.73 -7.34
CA GLY A 115 1.91 -17.51 -6.18
C GLY A 115 1.17 -16.19 -6.21
N MET A 116 1.74 -15.18 -6.87
CA MET A 116 1.17 -13.85 -6.99
C MET A 116 1.58 -13.19 -8.30
N CYS A 117 0.64 -12.50 -8.97
CA CYS A 117 0.95 -11.54 -10.02
C CYS A 117 0.44 -10.14 -9.65
N TYR A 118 1.07 -9.12 -10.22
CA TYR A 118 0.72 -7.71 -10.02
C TYR A 118 1.14 -6.87 -11.24
N GLY A 119 0.66 -5.64 -11.32
CA GLY A 119 0.95 -4.76 -12.45
C GLY A 119 1.17 -3.31 -12.05
N LYS A 120 1.04 -2.40 -13.02
CA LYS A 120 1.15 -0.97 -12.84
C LYS A 120 -0.19 -0.33 -12.48
N VAL A 121 -0.12 0.85 -11.88
CA VAL A 121 -1.27 1.75 -11.71
C VAL A 121 -1.01 3.07 -12.41
N LYS A 122 -2.08 3.65 -12.98
CA LYS A 122 -2.15 5.08 -13.23
C LYS A 122 -2.34 5.80 -11.91
N VAL A 123 -1.91 7.05 -11.82
CA VAL A 123 -2.09 7.86 -10.63
C VAL A 123 -3.05 9.00 -10.95
N PHE A 124 -4.18 9.02 -10.26
CA PHE A 124 -5.12 10.15 -10.30
C PHE A 124 -4.87 11.06 -9.09
N ASP A 125 -4.50 12.30 -9.36
CA ASP A 125 -4.34 13.31 -8.33
C ASP A 125 -5.72 13.91 -8.02
N ASP A 126 -6.29 13.53 -6.89
CA ASP A 126 -7.64 13.94 -6.48
C ASP A 126 -7.73 15.44 -6.24
N TYR A 127 -6.69 16.04 -5.63
CA TYR A 127 -6.63 17.47 -5.38
C TYR A 127 -6.56 18.31 -6.66
N LEU A 128 -5.82 17.83 -7.67
CA LEU A 128 -5.69 18.51 -8.97
C LEU A 128 -6.73 18.04 -9.99
N SER A 129 -7.56 17.05 -9.63
CA SER A 129 -8.57 16.41 -10.51
C SER A 129 -8.00 16.00 -11.88
N LYS A 130 -6.81 15.40 -11.89
CA LYS A 130 -6.14 14.99 -13.13
C LYS A 130 -5.28 13.75 -12.99
N MET A 131 -5.11 13.02 -14.10
CA MET A 131 -4.11 11.97 -14.19
C MET A 131 -2.69 12.55 -14.17
N ARG A 132 -1.82 11.94 -13.37
CA ARG A 132 -0.38 12.22 -13.43
C ARG A 132 0.25 11.54 -14.64
N LYS A 133 1.36 12.07 -15.14
CA LYS A 133 2.07 11.52 -16.32
C LYS A 133 2.80 10.20 -16.03
N HIS A 134 3.15 9.94 -14.76
CA HIS A 134 3.88 8.76 -14.35
C HIS A 134 2.94 7.68 -13.82
N THR A 135 3.33 6.44 -13.96
CA THR A 135 2.71 5.26 -13.36
C THR A 135 3.52 4.80 -12.16
N ILE A 136 2.89 4.02 -11.27
CA ILE A 136 3.55 3.33 -10.16
C ILE A 136 3.47 1.83 -10.43
N GLY A 137 4.46 1.09 -9.96
CA GLY A 137 4.61 -0.36 -10.19
C GLY A 137 5.77 -0.65 -11.13
N SER A 138 6.62 -1.56 -10.69
CA SER A 138 7.78 -2.04 -11.45
C SER A 138 8.08 -3.47 -11.03
N SER A 139 8.84 -4.20 -11.85
CA SER A 139 9.30 -5.54 -11.49
C SER A 139 10.05 -5.52 -10.15
N ARG A 140 9.52 -6.25 -9.18
CA ARG A 140 10.02 -6.46 -7.82
C ARG A 140 9.70 -7.89 -7.40
N GLU A 141 10.21 -8.84 -8.17
CA GLU A 141 9.83 -10.24 -8.04
C GLU A 141 10.70 -10.98 -7.04
N LYS A 142 11.83 -10.39 -6.66
CA LYS A 142 12.79 -10.99 -5.74
C LYS A 142 12.74 -10.32 -4.37
N ARG A 143 13.04 -11.10 -3.34
CA ARG A 143 13.14 -10.61 -1.96
C ARG A 143 14.12 -9.44 -1.84
N GLU A 144 15.29 -9.55 -2.53
CA GLU A 144 16.34 -8.54 -2.47
C GLU A 144 15.87 -7.17 -2.97
N ASP A 145 14.90 -7.15 -3.88
CA ASP A 145 14.28 -5.91 -4.37
C ASP A 145 13.27 -5.37 -3.34
N LEU A 146 12.45 -6.25 -2.78
CA LEU A 146 11.36 -5.88 -1.88
C LEU A 146 11.85 -5.45 -0.50
N ILE A 147 12.90 -6.09 0.03
CA ILE A 147 13.38 -5.76 1.39
C ILE A 147 13.81 -4.30 1.55
N PHE A 148 14.23 -3.64 0.46
CA PHE A 148 14.66 -2.24 0.49
C PHE A 148 13.60 -1.25 0.01
N SER A 149 12.58 -1.70 -0.72
CA SER A 149 11.59 -0.79 -1.30
C SER A 149 10.30 -1.52 -1.69
N ASN A 150 9.15 -1.08 -1.20
CA ASN A 150 7.86 -1.51 -1.72
C ASN A 150 7.62 -0.85 -3.11
N GLY A 151 7.50 -1.68 -4.13
CA GLY A 151 7.20 -1.24 -5.50
C GLY A 151 5.96 -1.92 -6.08
N ILE A 152 5.20 -2.63 -5.25
CA ILE A 152 4.00 -3.37 -5.65
C ILE A 152 2.76 -2.59 -5.22
N PRO A 153 1.98 -2.03 -6.15
CA PRO A 153 0.71 -1.39 -5.81
C PRO A 153 -0.32 -2.44 -5.37
N ALA A 154 -0.82 -2.34 -4.14
CA ALA A 154 -1.74 -3.33 -3.56
C ALA A 154 -2.98 -3.56 -4.42
N CYS A 155 -3.58 -2.50 -4.99
CA CYS A 155 -4.78 -2.60 -5.82
C CYS A 155 -4.58 -3.31 -7.16
N THR A 156 -3.34 -3.71 -7.52
CA THR A 156 -3.04 -4.55 -8.69
C THR A 156 -2.67 -5.99 -8.32
N SER A 157 -2.68 -6.35 -7.07
CA SER A 157 -2.30 -7.70 -6.65
C SER A 157 -3.38 -8.75 -6.94
N CYS A 158 -2.93 -9.95 -7.33
CA CYS A 158 -3.72 -11.16 -7.42
C CYS A 158 -2.86 -12.33 -6.93
N PHE A 159 -3.28 -13.03 -5.87
CA PHE A 159 -2.49 -14.07 -5.23
C PHE A 159 -3.34 -15.27 -4.80
N LYS A 160 -2.69 -16.42 -4.61
CA LYS A 160 -3.34 -17.63 -4.12
C LYS A 160 -3.81 -17.45 -2.68
N ARG A 161 -5.06 -17.78 -2.39
CA ARG A 161 -5.66 -17.69 -1.04
C ARG A 161 -4.89 -18.50 0.00
N SER A 162 -4.42 -19.71 -0.35
CA SER A 162 -3.64 -20.55 0.57
C SER A 162 -2.42 -19.84 1.14
N LEU A 163 -1.75 -19.00 0.35
CA LEU A 163 -0.55 -18.29 0.79
C LEU A 163 -0.82 -17.22 1.86
N ILE A 164 -1.96 -16.53 1.79
CA ILE A 164 -2.29 -15.56 2.85
C ILE A 164 -2.79 -16.26 4.11
N GLU A 165 -3.39 -17.43 4.00
CA GLU A 165 -3.75 -18.26 5.14
C GLU A 165 -2.49 -18.76 5.87
N GLU A 166 -1.49 -19.22 5.13
CA GLU A 166 -0.18 -19.59 5.67
C GLU A 166 0.49 -18.38 6.34
N TYR A 167 0.53 -17.22 5.66
CA TYR A 167 1.09 -15.98 6.21
C TYR A 167 0.45 -15.57 7.54
N ILE A 168 -0.88 -15.62 7.63
CA ILE A 168 -1.60 -15.28 8.86
C ILE A 168 -1.19 -16.20 10.01
N ASN A 169 -1.03 -17.49 9.73
CA ASN A 169 -0.65 -18.49 10.72
C ASN A 169 0.83 -18.37 11.15
N ASP A 170 1.72 -18.01 10.22
CA ASP A 170 3.16 -17.89 10.50
C ASP A 170 3.50 -16.60 11.24
N ILE A 171 2.91 -15.50 10.81
CA ILE A 171 3.37 -14.15 11.19
C ILE A 171 2.48 -13.51 12.26
N HIS A 172 1.21 -13.88 12.32
CA HIS A 172 0.21 -13.24 13.17
C HIS A 172 0.21 -11.71 13.02
N PRO A 173 0.00 -11.16 11.80
CA PRO A 173 0.23 -9.75 11.49
C PRO A 173 -0.64 -8.79 12.33
N GLU A 174 -1.80 -9.24 12.81
CA GLU A 174 -2.69 -8.42 13.68
C GLU A 174 -2.12 -8.19 15.09
N THR A 175 -1.07 -8.90 15.47
CA THR A 175 -0.35 -8.71 16.74
C THR A 175 0.81 -7.73 16.61
N LYS A 176 1.12 -7.29 15.38
CA LYS A 176 2.20 -6.34 15.10
C LYS A 176 1.68 -4.91 15.12
N ASP A 177 2.53 -3.96 15.47
CA ASP A 177 2.20 -2.51 15.40
C ASP A 177 2.56 -1.91 14.02
N TRP A 178 2.35 -2.70 12.96
CA TRP A 178 2.56 -2.23 11.59
C TRP A 178 1.41 -1.34 11.12
N LEU A 179 1.69 -0.44 10.17
CA LEU A 179 0.68 0.48 9.64
C LEU A 179 0.14 0.09 8.26
N MET A 180 0.67 -0.99 7.67
CA MET A 180 0.27 -1.48 6.35
C MET A 180 0.15 -3.00 6.35
N GLU A 181 -0.83 -3.52 5.63
CA GLU A 181 -1.13 -4.95 5.54
C GLU A 181 -0.40 -5.62 4.38
N ASP A 182 -0.08 -4.87 3.33
CA ASP A 182 0.41 -5.33 2.04
C ASP A 182 1.93 -5.62 2.05
N TYR A 183 2.73 -4.65 2.41
CA TYR A 183 4.17 -4.72 2.28
C TYR A 183 4.83 -5.88 3.06
N PRO A 184 4.49 -6.15 4.33
CA PRO A 184 5.03 -7.30 5.03
C PRO A 184 4.62 -8.63 4.37
N PHE A 185 3.42 -8.71 3.79
CA PHE A 185 2.98 -9.89 3.07
C PHE A 185 3.75 -10.07 1.75
N TRP A 186 4.06 -8.99 1.00
CA TRP A 186 4.87 -9.09 -0.21
C TRP A 186 6.29 -9.61 0.06
N ILE A 187 6.93 -9.17 1.15
CA ILE A 187 8.25 -9.68 1.54
C ILE A 187 8.15 -11.16 1.93
N TRP A 188 7.14 -11.54 2.70
CA TRP A 188 6.91 -12.94 3.06
C TRP A 188 6.69 -13.80 1.82
N LEU A 189 5.81 -13.40 0.92
CA LEU A 189 5.53 -14.11 -0.33
C LEU A 189 6.79 -14.36 -1.17
N SER A 190 7.66 -13.35 -1.29
CA SER A 190 8.89 -13.48 -2.08
C SER A 190 9.88 -14.52 -1.56
N ASN A 191 9.72 -14.97 -0.31
CA ASN A 191 10.48 -16.09 0.27
C ASN A 191 9.78 -17.45 0.09
N HIS A 192 8.48 -17.47 -0.21
CA HIS A 192 7.68 -18.69 -0.19
C HIS A 192 7.19 -19.11 -1.59
N THR A 193 7.16 -18.18 -2.53
CA THR A 193 6.67 -18.45 -3.89
C THR A 193 7.31 -17.51 -4.91
N LYS A 194 7.09 -17.80 -6.19
CA LYS A 194 7.45 -16.87 -7.26
C LYS A 194 6.41 -15.76 -7.40
N LEU A 195 6.89 -14.55 -7.59
CA LEU A 195 6.07 -13.39 -7.94
C LEU A 195 6.24 -13.09 -9.44
N ALA A 196 5.24 -12.50 -10.08
CA ALA A 196 5.31 -12.11 -11.49
C ALA A 196 4.77 -10.70 -11.70
N PHE A 197 5.52 -9.90 -12.44
CA PHE A 197 5.12 -8.57 -12.86
C PHE A 197 4.49 -8.60 -14.25
N ILE A 198 3.26 -8.13 -14.36
CA ILE A 198 2.56 -7.90 -15.62
C ILE A 198 2.77 -6.45 -16.00
N ASP A 199 3.51 -6.20 -17.09
CA ASP A 199 3.81 -4.83 -17.56
C ASP A 199 2.61 -4.16 -18.22
N GLN A 200 1.52 -4.02 -17.45
CA GLN A 200 0.27 -3.38 -17.85
C GLN A 200 -0.27 -2.50 -16.73
N GLU A 201 -0.97 -1.44 -17.13
CA GLU A 201 -1.74 -0.61 -16.21
C GLU A 201 -3.06 -1.33 -15.92
N LEU A 202 -3.23 -1.79 -14.67
CA LEU A 202 -4.37 -2.61 -14.27
C LEU A 202 -5.40 -1.86 -13.42
N ALA A 203 -4.95 -0.77 -12.75
CA ALA A 203 -5.80 -0.01 -11.87
C ALA A 203 -5.41 1.47 -11.88
N VAL A 204 -6.21 2.28 -11.22
CA VAL A 204 -5.94 3.68 -10.92
C VAL A 204 -5.83 3.85 -9.42
N TYR A 205 -4.67 4.29 -8.98
CA TYR A 205 -4.40 4.69 -7.60
C TYR A 205 -4.78 6.17 -7.42
N ARG A 206 -5.62 6.46 -6.41
CA ARG A 206 -5.96 7.85 -6.08
C ARG A 206 -4.96 8.42 -5.07
N TYR A 207 -4.29 9.47 -5.49
CA TYR A 207 -3.48 10.29 -4.60
C TYR A 207 -4.41 11.24 -3.82
N ILE A 208 -4.81 10.83 -2.64
CA ILE A 208 -5.69 11.60 -1.75
C ILE A 208 -4.84 12.25 -0.66
N LYS A 209 -4.95 13.56 -0.51
CA LYS A 209 -4.30 14.30 0.56
C LYS A 209 -4.84 13.83 1.92
N ASN A 210 -3.95 13.66 2.89
CA ASN A 210 -4.27 13.14 4.24
C ASN A 210 -4.72 11.67 4.30
N SER A 211 -4.54 10.89 3.22
CA SER A 211 -4.62 9.43 3.30
C SER A 211 -3.51 8.85 4.19
N LEU A 212 -3.57 7.56 4.49
CA LEU A 212 -2.59 6.89 5.36
C LEU A 212 -1.13 7.10 4.88
N SER A 213 -0.90 7.00 3.57
CA SER A 213 0.41 7.15 2.93
C SER A 213 0.79 8.61 2.60
N HIS A 214 -0.16 9.56 2.66
CA HIS A 214 0.02 10.97 2.25
C HIS A 214 -0.39 11.95 3.34
N GLN A 215 0.19 11.77 4.54
CA GLN A 215 -0.08 12.58 5.70
C GLN A 215 0.58 13.97 5.64
N ASP A 216 -0.07 14.97 6.21
CA ASP A 216 0.50 16.32 6.35
C ASP A 216 1.24 16.54 7.69
N SER A 217 1.08 15.65 8.65
CA SER A 217 1.69 15.75 9.97
C SER A 217 3.05 15.07 10.02
N LEU A 218 4.07 15.77 10.50
CA LEU A 218 5.41 15.22 10.69
C LEU A 218 5.41 13.96 11.55
N ASP A 219 4.67 13.95 12.66
CA ASP A 219 4.65 12.82 13.59
C ASP A 219 3.99 11.58 12.96
N LYS A 220 2.96 11.76 12.13
CA LYS A 220 2.34 10.66 11.40
C LYS A 220 3.24 10.11 10.30
N LEU A 221 3.94 10.97 9.56
CA LEU A 221 4.92 10.55 8.55
C LEU A 221 6.11 9.83 9.18
N GLU A 222 6.59 10.32 10.32
CA GLU A 222 7.66 9.66 11.09
C GLU A 222 7.22 8.26 11.55
N ARG A 223 5.99 8.14 12.06
CA ARG A 223 5.43 6.85 12.47
C ARG A 223 5.32 5.89 11.27
N PHE A 224 4.92 6.40 10.11
CA PHE A 224 4.83 5.60 8.87
C PHE A 224 6.23 5.11 8.43
N GLU A 225 7.24 5.99 8.41
CA GLU A 225 8.62 5.63 8.07
C GLU A 225 9.22 4.63 9.09
N ASN A 226 8.91 4.77 10.38
CA ASN A 226 9.32 3.82 11.41
C ASN A 226 8.68 2.46 11.18
N SER A 227 7.38 2.40 10.85
CA SER A 227 6.68 1.15 10.54
C SER A 227 7.29 0.44 9.34
N ILE A 228 7.66 1.17 8.27
CA ILE A 228 8.41 0.59 7.13
C ILE A 228 9.72 -0.05 7.61
N TYR A 229 10.48 0.66 8.44
CA TYR A 229 11.76 0.15 8.95
C TYR A 229 11.60 -1.06 9.87
N GLU A 230 10.56 -1.09 10.70
CA GLU A 230 10.23 -2.24 11.56
C GLU A 230 9.90 -3.48 10.72
N ILE A 231 9.08 -3.34 9.66
CA ILE A 231 8.77 -4.42 8.71
C ILE A 231 10.05 -4.92 8.04
N GLN A 232 10.84 -4.01 7.48
CA GLN A 232 12.10 -4.36 6.83
C GLN A 232 13.06 -5.06 7.79
N SER A 233 13.18 -4.57 9.03
CA SER A 233 14.04 -5.16 10.07
C SER A 233 13.60 -6.54 10.50
N PHE A 234 12.28 -6.79 10.54
CA PHE A 234 11.71 -8.09 10.91
C PHE A 234 12.09 -9.18 9.89
N TYR A 235 12.11 -8.85 8.60
CA TYR A 235 12.44 -9.80 7.53
C TYR A 235 13.91 -9.78 7.10
N SER A 236 14.74 -8.88 7.64
CA SER A 236 16.11 -8.69 7.18
C SER A 236 17.08 -9.75 7.72
N TYR A 237 18.03 -10.13 6.86
CA TYR A 237 19.23 -10.86 7.31
C TYR A 237 20.21 -9.92 8.00
N GLN A 238 21.18 -10.50 8.72
CA GLN A 238 22.13 -9.71 9.51
C GLN A 238 22.96 -8.73 8.67
N GLU A 239 23.36 -9.15 7.48
CA GLU A 239 24.14 -8.35 6.53
C GLU A 239 23.38 -7.15 5.94
N GLU A 240 22.05 -7.20 5.94
CA GLU A 240 21.19 -6.13 5.41
C GLU A 240 20.89 -5.02 6.41
N LYS A 241 20.99 -5.33 7.73
CA LYS A 241 20.55 -4.44 8.79
C LYS A 241 21.22 -3.07 8.76
N GLU A 242 22.52 -3.02 8.51
CA GLU A 242 23.23 -1.74 8.46
C GLU A 242 22.81 -0.89 7.25
N LYS A 243 22.57 -1.49 6.10
CA LYS A 243 22.05 -0.79 4.91
C LYS A 243 20.64 -0.27 5.16
N LEU A 244 19.76 -1.08 5.76
CA LEU A 244 18.40 -0.67 6.12
C LEU A 244 18.40 0.48 7.12
N ARG A 245 19.24 0.38 8.16
CA ARG A 245 19.41 1.44 9.15
C ARG A 245 19.83 2.77 8.48
N LYS A 246 20.82 2.74 7.60
CA LYS A 246 21.27 3.94 6.86
C LYS A 246 20.18 4.52 5.97
N GLN A 247 19.40 3.69 5.26
CA GLN A 247 18.28 4.14 4.46
C GLN A 247 17.19 4.79 5.32
N HIS A 248 16.83 4.16 6.42
CA HIS A 248 15.85 4.70 7.36
C HIS A 248 16.29 6.07 7.91
N MET A 249 17.54 6.16 8.39
CA MET A 249 18.08 7.44 8.86
C MET A 249 18.06 8.52 7.77
N SER A 250 18.42 8.16 6.54
CA SER A 250 18.35 9.11 5.41
C SER A 250 16.93 9.61 5.14
N ARG A 251 15.93 8.73 5.21
CA ARG A 251 14.51 9.12 5.07
C ARG A 251 14.07 10.07 6.18
N LEU A 252 14.41 9.78 7.44
CA LEU A 252 14.11 10.65 8.57
C LEU A 252 14.82 12.02 8.45
N PHE A 253 16.09 12.07 8.04
CA PHE A 253 16.79 13.32 7.77
C PHE A 253 16.08 14.18 6.73
N ASN A 254 15.66 13.56 5.61
CA ASN A 254 14.93 14.25 4.56
C ASN A 254 13.57 14.75 5.05
N LEU A 255 12.87 13.95 5.86
CA LEU A 255 11.59 14.32 6.45
C LEU A 255 11.74 15.52 7.39
N TYR A 256 12.64 15.46 8.37
CA TYR A 256 12.87 16.55 9.32
C TYR A 256 13.34 17.84 8.63
N ASN A 257 14.15 17.71 7.58
CA ASN A 257 14.60 18.85 6.80
C ASN A 257 13.43 19.48 6.02
N ARG A 258 12.55 18.69 5.40
CA ARG A 258 11.36 19.18 4.68
C ARG A 258 10.43 19.97 5.60
N TYR A 259 10.21 19.49 6.82
CA TYR A 259 9.34 20.14 7.81
C TYR A 259 10.04 21.19 8.65
N GLY A 260 11.31 21.51 8.37
CA GLY A 260 12.08 22.52 9.11
C GLY A 260 12.29 22.20 10.59
N ASN A 261 12.14 20.92 11.01
CA ASN A 261 12.32 20.52 12.40
C ASN A 261 13.79 20.36 12.76
N ARG A 262 14.45 21.51 12.99
CA ARG A 262 15.86 21.61 13.29
C ARG A 262 16.28 20.79 14.52
N LYS A 263 15.44 20.75 15.57
CA LYS A 263 15.72 19.99 16.80
C LYS A 263 15.81 18.49 16.54
N LYS A 264 14.78 17.90 15.89
CA LYS A 264 14.78 16.46 15.52
C LYS A 264 15.93 16.15 14.55
N TYR A 265 16.20 17.02 13.58
CA TYR A 265 17.33 16.89 12.66
C TYR A 265 18.68 16.81 13.40
N GLN A 266 18.96 17.74 14.33
CA GLN A 266 20.19 17.77 15.10
C GLN A 266 20.34 16.54 16.01
N LEU A 267 19.26 16.12 16.71
CA LEU A 267 19.28 14.93 17.57
C LEU A 267 19.60 13.67 16.76
N LEU A 268 19.05 13.53 15.57
CA LEU A 268 19.34 12.41 14.69
C LEU A 268 20.79 12.44 14.21
N ALA A 269 21.32 13.62 13.82
CA ALA A 269 22.70 13.80 13.40
C ALA A 269 23.71 13.45 14.50
N ILE A 270 23.38 13.76 15.78
CA ILE A 270 24.21 13.39 16.94
C ILE A 270 24.18 11.90 17.18
N LYS A 271 23.01 11.26 17.07
CA LYS A 271 22.84 9.82 17.27
C LYS A 271 23.60 8.98 16.25
N GLU A 272 23.68 9.49 15.03
CA GLU A 272 24.40 8.83 13.95
C GLU A 272 25.90 9.21 14.00
N SER A 273 26.77 8.24 13.80
CA SER A 273 28.23 8.48 13.78
C SER A 273 28.75 9.17 12.52
N ASP A 274 27.88 9.52 11.58
CA ASP A 274 28.24 10.24 10.36
C ASP A 274 28.64 11.67 10.68
N LEU A 275 29.93 11.96 10.58
CA LEU A 275 30.53 13.26 10.88
C LEU A 275 29.95 14.40 10.02
N CYS A 276 29.68 14.13 8.76
CA CYS A 276 29.11 15.14 7.85
C CYS A 276 27.72 15.60 8.28
N ASN A 277 26.87 14.65 8.66
CA ASN A 277 25.54 14.95 9.16
C ASN A 277 25.58 15.67 10.52
N LYS A 278 26.50 15.32 11.40
CA LYS A 278 26.74 16.03 12.67
C LYS A 278 27.11 17.49 12.42
N ILE A 279 28.07 17.74 11.54
CA ILE A 279 28.54 19.13 11.23
C ILE A 279 27.37 19.94 10.67
N ILE A 280 26.65 19.42 9.68
CA ILE A 280 25.49 20.12 9.06
C ILE A 280 24.39 20.36 10.11
N GLY A 281 24.17 19.43 11.03
CA GLY A 281 23.19 19.57 12.10
C GLY A 281 23.50 20.72 13.08
N TYR A 282 24.78 21.03 13.30
CA TYR A 282 25.21 22.11 14.20
C TYR A 282 25.33 23.48 13.54
N VAL A 283 25.49 23.58 12.21
CA VAL A 283 25.70 24.83 11.52
C VAL A 283 24.39 25.35 10.92
N PRO A 284 23.79 26.42 11.51
CA PRO A 284 22.47 26.92 11.07
C PRO A 284 22.43 27.36 9.61
N LEU A 285 23.53 27.90 9.10
CA LEU A 285 23.64 28.38 7.72
C LEU A 285 23.61 27.22 6.73
N LEU A 286 24.36 26.16 6.99
CA LEU A 286 24.37 24.95 6.13
C LEU A 286 23.01 24.24 6.14
N PHE A 287 22.33 24.24 7.28
CA PHE A 287 20.96 23.73 7.36
C PHE A 287 20.00 24.50 6.43
N LYS A 288 20.05 25.86 6.44
CA LYS A 288 19.24 26.68 5.55
C LYS A 288 19.59 26.49 4.07
N ILE A 289 20.88 26.42 3.74
CA ILE A 289 21.33 26.15 2.37
C ILE A 289 20.80 24.79 1.87
N ARG A 290 20.89 23.76 2.66
CA ARG A 290 20.36 22.45 2.33
C ARG A 290 18.84 22.46 2.13
N GLN A 291 18.09 23.19 2.96
CA GLN A 291 16.64 23.37 2.75
C GLN A 291 16.34 24.07 1.42
N LEU A 292 17.06 25.14 1.08
CA LEU A 292 16.87 25.85 -0.17
C LEU A 292 17.18 24.98 -1.40
N LEU A 293 18.25 24.20 -1.34
CA LEU A 293 18.60 23.25 -2.41
C LEU A 293 17.55 22.15 -2.58
N LEU A 294 17.01 21.60 -1.49
CA LEU A 294 15.95 20.61 -1.55
C LEU A 294 14.65 21.19 -2.15
N ILE A 295 14.26 22.39 -1.75
CA ILE A 295 13.10 23.10 -2.32
C ILE A 295 13.31 23.35 -3.82
N PHE A 296 14.52 23.74 -4.22
CA PHE A 296 14.86 23.95 -5.63
C PHE A 296 14.79 22.64 -6.43
N MET A 297 15.35 21.54 -5.91
CA MET A 297 15.30 20.22 -6.56
C MET A 297 13.87 19.68 -6.70
N ILE A 298 13.02 19.87 -5.69
CA ILE A 298 11.61 19.50 -5.76
C ILE A 298 10.90 20.26 -6.87
N ARG A 299 11.12 21.58 -6.96
CA ARG A 299 10.53 22.42 -8.01
C ARG A 299 11.04 22.09 -9.43
N CYS A 300 12.27 21.62 -9.57
CA CYS A 300 12.82 21.19 -10.85
C CYS A 300 12.26 19.84 -11.32
N ASN A 301 11.89 18.95 -10.38
CA ASN A 301 11.28 17.66 -10.71
C ASN A 301 9.76 17.72 -10.97
N GLU A 302 9.12 18.85 -10.65
CA GLU A 302 7.70 19.09 -10.91
C GLU A 302 7.42 19.79 -12.27
N ARG A 303 8.48 20.12 -13.03
CA ARG A 303 8.41 20.62 -14.41
C ARG A 303 8.77 19.51 -15.40
#